data_58f816a0da51159657afc3819cebae62
#
_entry.id   58f816a0da51159657afc3819cebae62
#
_cell.length_a   1.000
_cell.length_b   1.000
_cell.length_c   1.000
_cell.angle_alpha   90.00
_cell.angle_beta   90.00
_cell.angle_gamma   90.00
#
_symmetry.space_group_name_H-M   'P 1'
#
loop_
_entity.id
_entity.type
_entity.pdbx_description
1 polymer ?
#
loop_
_entity_poly.entity_id
_entity_poly.type
_entity_poly.pdbx_seq_one_letter_code
_entity_poly.pdbx_strand_id
1 'polypeptide(L)'
;MGRPRAMGGVPTGSPRDEIIAAAGRLFIERGYAQVTMSDIARAAGLQQSSLYYWFRKKELILQATFSVNRVPLEFINRIGARSGSPALKLYRLVRFDTLQLCNSPCDVNELERLAEGQPDLFAGFWEDRQRLHDWVVTLVAAAMEEGQFVDCDPDLVAVSLLSFDEGIQKRFRHQDQHRAGTASAFCHQPRGAEELAEFAAGTMMRALLRRPGDLARLQRQAADFVDDWRVT
;
A
#
# COMPACT_ATOMS: atom_id res chain seq x y z
N MET A 1 25.43 13.95 -15.49
CA MET A 1 25.96 12.66 -16.00
C MET A 1 26.03 11.68 -14.84
N GLY A 2 25.12 10.72 -14.80
CA GLY A 2 25.08 9.66 -13.78
C GLY A 2 26.20 8.64 -13.99
N ARG A 3 26.93 8.36 -12.92
CA ARG A 3 28.06 7.42 -12.91
C ARG A 3 27.57 5.97 -12.90
N PRO A 4 28.27 5.00 -13.56
CA PRO A 4 27.77 3.62 -13.77
C PRO A 4 27.64 2.85 -12.46
N ARG A 5 26.62 1.98 -12.41
CA ARG A 5 26.35 0.98 -11.36
C ARG A 5 27.43 -0.09 -11.34
N ALA A 6 27.77 -0.58 -10.17
CA ALA A 6 28.54 -1.79 -9.97
C ALA A 6 27.58 -2.99 -9.97
N MET A 7 27.65 -3.83 -11.04
CA MET A 7 26.96 -5.10 -11.26
C MET A 7 25.49 -5.05 -11.72
N GLY A 8 25.25 -5.73 -12.85
CA GLY A 8 24.07 -5.70 -13.67
C GLY A 8 22.84 -6.36 -13.10
N GLY A 9 21.88 -5.54 -12.68
CA GLY A 9 20.48 -5.88 -12.57
C GLY A 9 19.68 -4.85 -13.37
N VAL A 10 18.65 -5.28 -14.09
CA VAL A 10 17.72 -4.37 -14.78
C VAL A 10 16.99 -3.54 -13.73
N PRO A 11 17.01 -2.19 -13.80
CA PRO A 11 16.31 -1.35 -12.81
C PRO A 11 14.80 -1.51 -12.97
N THR A 12 14.14 -1.97 -11.91
CA THR A 12 12.68 -2.09 -11.86
C THR A 12 12.00 -0.87 -11.22
N GLY A 13 12.77 0.12 -10.72
CA GLY A 13 12.25 1.30 -10.02
C GLY A 13 13.25 2.47 -10.00
N SER A 14 12.88 3.56 -9.28
CA SER A 14 13.81 4.66 -9.03
C SER A 14 14.92 4.20 -8.05
N PRO A 15 16.11 4.84 -8.05
CA PRO A 15 17.16 4.51 -7.05
C PRO A 15 16.67 4.69 -5.61
N ARG A 16 15.72 5.58 -5.38
CA ARG A 16 15.07 5.77 -4.07
C ARG A 16 14.29 4.53 -3.64
N ASP A 17 13.51 3.94 -4.55
CA ASP A 17 12.70 2.74 -4.27
C ASP A 17 13.57 1.52 -4.09
N GLU A 18 14.67 1.40 -4.84
CA GLU A 18 15.68 0.35 -4.63
C GLU A 18 16.30 0.44 -3.23
N ILE A 19 16.58 1.65 -2.73
CA ILE A 19 17.08 1.88 -1.36
C ILE A 19 16.03 1.45 -0.34
N ILE A 20 14.79 1.86 -0.50
CA ILE A 20 13.68 1.55 0.42
C ILE A 20 13.45 0.04 0.46
N ALA A 21 13.39 -0.62 -0.70
CA ALA A 21 13.21 -2.07 -0.79
C ALA A 21 14.37 -2.84 -0.13
N ALA A 22 15.62 -2.42 -0.37
CA ALA A 22 16.79 -3.03 0.23
C ALA A 22 16.81 -2.85 1.76
N ALA A 23 16.48 -1.65 2.23
CA ALA A 23 16.42 -1.34 3.64
C ALA A 23 15.31 -2.13 4.34
N GLY A 24 14.11 -2.18 3.76
CA GLY A 24 12.97 -2.95 4.30
C GLY A 24 13.34 -4.41 4.53
N ARG A 25 13.93 -5.08 3.52
CA ARG A 25 14.40 -6.47 3.67
C ARG A 25 15.42 -6.61 4.80
N LEU A 26 16.42 -5.73 4.86
CA LEU A 26 17.46 -5.80 5.91
C LEU A 26 16.88 -5.54 7.30
N PHE A 27 15.94 -4.61 7.45
CA PHE A 27 15.30 -4.33 8.73
C PHE A 27 14.47 -5.52 9.22
N ILE A 28 13.81 -6.24 8.33
CA ILE A 28 13.06 -7.45 8.64
C ILE A 28 14.00 -8.60 9.03
N GLU A 29 15.07 -8.82 8.24
CA GLU A 29 16.00 -9.95 8.44
C GLU A 29 16.87 -9.80 9.68
N ARG A 30 17.33 -8.57 10.00
CA ARG A 30 18.39 -8.32 10.99
C ARG A 30 17.97 -7.41 12.13
N GLY A 31 16.80 -6.78 12.03
CA GLY A 31 16.36 -5.72 12.92
C GLY A 31 17.00 -4.36 12.59
N TYR A 32 16.27 -3.29 12.89
CA TYR A 32 16.70 -1.91 12.58
C TYR A 32 18.07 -1.55 13.16
N ALA A 33 18.33 -1.91 14.42
CA ALA A 33 19.55 -1.53 15.13
C ALA A 33 20.83 -2.06 14.46
N GLN A 34 20.78 -3.27 13.91
CA GLN A 34 21.96 -3.97 13.36
C GLN A 34 22.28 -3.57 11.92
N VAL A 35 21.38 -2.86 11.23
CA VAL A 35 21.57 -2.47 9.83
C VAL A 35 22.26 -1.11 9.76
N THR A 36 23.32 -1.02 8.94
CA THR A 36 24.07 0.23 8.70
C THR A 36 23.69 0.83 7.34
N MET A 37 23.98 2.13 7.15
CA MET A 37 23.85 2.80 5.86
C MET A 37 24.69 2.13 4.77
N SER A 38 25.85 1.58 5.13
CA SER A 38 26.72 0.84 4.21
C SER A 38 26.10 -0.49 3.76
N ASP A 39 25.41 -1.19 4.67
CA ASP A 39 24.72 -2.44 4.33
C ASP A 39 23.58 -2.18 3.35
N ILE A 40 22.81 -1.10 3.58
CA ILE A 40 21.72 -0.69 2.70
C ILE A 40 22.26 -0.32 1.31
N ALA A 41 23.33 0.49 1.24
CA ALA A 41 23.96 0.88 -0.03
C ALA A 41 24.40 -0.35 -0.82
N ARG A 42 25.07 -1.30 -0.16
CA ARG A 42 25.52 -2.56 -0.76
C ARG A 42 24.34 -3.40 -1.26
N ALA A 43 23.30 -3.54 -0.46
CA ALA A 43 22.12 -4.32 -0.81
C ALA A 43 21.31 -3.71 -1.96
N ALA A 44 21.33 -2.37 -2.07
CA ALA A 44 20.72 -1.63 -3.18
C ALA A 44 21.61 -1.55 -4.44
N GLY A 45 22.82 -2.14 -4.43
CA GLY A 45 23.76 -2.05 -5.55
C GLY A 45 24.31 -0.64 -5.79
N LEU A 46 24.35 0.21 -4.78
CA LEU A 46 24.76 1.61 -4.85
C LEU A 46 26.07 1.87 -4.12
N GLN A 47 26.79 2.91 -4.54
CA GLN A 47 27.85 3.47 -3.73
C GLN A 47 27.25 4.22 -2.53
N GLN A 48 27.96 4.24 -1.40
CA GLN A 48 27.49 4.91 -0.18
C GLN A 48 27.21 6.41 -0.41
N SER A 49 28.02 7.08 -1.22
CA SER A 49 27.81 8.48 -1.61
C SER A 49 26.50 8.72 -2.35
N SER A 50 26.09 7.75 -3.19
CA SER A 50 24.81 7.80 -3.91
C SER A 50 23.63 7.60 -2.95
N LEU A 51 23.76 6.74 -1.97
CA LEU A 51 22.73 6.56 -0.95
C LEU A 51 22.55 7.84 -0.12
N TYR A 52 23.65 8.51 0.31
CA TYR A 52 23.56 9.76 1.06
C TYR A 52 22.97 10.92 0.27
N TYR A 53 22.98 10.88 -1.06
CA TYR A 53 22.25 11.82 -1.89
C TYR A 53 20.74 11.74 -1.68
N TRP A 54 20.21 10.50 -1.53
CA TRP A 54 18.79 10.25 -1.33
C TRP A 54 18.36 10.34 0.14
N PHE A 55 19.14 9.78 1.02
CA PHE A 55 18.82 9.68 2.44
C PHE A 55 20.03 10.02 3.31
N ARG A 56 19.95 11.12 4.02
CA ARG A 56 21.05 11.59 4.89
C ARG A 56 21.20 10.78 6.17
N LYS A 57 20.17 10.05 6.59
CA LYS A 57 20.12 9.30 7.86
C LYS A 57 19.30 8.01 7.67
N LYS A 58 19.63 6.98 8.44
CA LYS A 58 18.92 5.69 8.46
C LYS A 58 17.44 5.85 8.87
N GLU A 59 17.15 6.77 9.77
CA GLU A 59 15.81 7.09 10.24
C GLU A 59 14.90 7.58 9.11
N LEU A 60 15.44 8.35 8.15
CA LEU A 60 14.66 8.80 6.99
C LEU A 60 14.32 7.66 6.03
N ILE A 61 15.21 6.66 5.93
CA ILE A 61 14.93 5.45 5.16
C ILE A 61 13.82 4.65 5.87
N LEU A 62 13.93 4.51 7.19
CA LEU A 62 12.90 3.84 7.99
C LEU A 62 11.54 4.50 7.81
N GLN A 63 11.46 5.83 7.94
CA GLN A 63 10.21 6.57 7.74
C GLN A 63 9.64 6.36 6.33
N ALA A 64 10.49 6.36 5.29
CA ALA A 64 10.07 6.10 3.92
C ALA A 64 9.59 4.65 3.72
N THR A 65 10.22 3.67 4.37
CA THR A 65 9.83 2.27 4.34
C THR A 65 8.43 2.07 4.95
N PHE A 66 8.11 2.81 6.01
CA PHE A 66 6.85 2.73 6.75
C PHE A 66 5.81 3.78 6.34
N SER A 67 5.96 4.40 5.18
CA SER A 67 4.99 5.40 4.67
C SER A 67 3.72 4.79 4.05
N VAL A 68 3.58 3.47 4.06
CA VAL A 68 2.47 2.75 3.41
C VAL A 68 1.09 3.20 3.90
N ASN A 69 0.95 3.57 5.17
CA ASN A 69 -0.30 4.11 5.73
C ASN A 69 -0.45 5.61 5.50
N ARG A 70 0.64 6.35 5.30
CA ARG A 70 0.62 7.80 5.06
C ARG A 70 0.14 8.15 3.67
N VAL A 71 0.53 7.37 2.67
CA VAL A 71 0.16 7.60 1.27
C VAL A 71 -1.36 7.63 1.07
N PRO A 72 -2.14 6.64 1.56
CA PRO A 72 -3.60 6.72 1.48
C PRO A 72 -4.21 7.87 2.30
N LEU A 73 -3.60 8.30 3.41
CA LEU A 73 -4.06 9.49 4.16
C LEU A 73 -3.90 10.78 3.35
N GLU A 74 -2.82 10.93 2.60
CA GLU A 74 -2.65 12.07 1.68
C GLU A 74 -3.68 12.04 0.55
N PHE A 75 -3.97 10.84 0.02
CA PHE A 75 -5.04 10.66 -0.97
C PHE A 75 -6.42 11.02 -0.40
N ILE A 76 -6.73 10.57 0.82
CA ILE A 76 -7.97 10.90 1.55
C ILE A 76 -8.18 12.41 1.66
N ASN A 77 -7.15 13.16 2.04
CA ASN A 77 -7.23 14.61 2.16
C ASN A 77 -7.64 15.27 0.84
N ARG A 78 -7.20 14.72 -0.29
CA ARG A 78 -7.57 15.21 -1.63
C ARG A 78 -8.98 14.85 -2.02
N ILE A 79 -9.39 13.59 -1.83
CA ILE A 79 -10.75 13.16 -2.19
C ILE A 79 -11.79 13.68 -1.20
N GLY A 80 -11.43 13.91 0.05
CA GLY A 80 -12.31 14.47 1.08
C GLY A 80 -12.84 15.84 0.72
N ALA A 81 -12.01 16.71 0.13
CA ALA A 81 -12.36 18.04 -0.32
C ALA A 81 -13.18 18.06 -1.63
N ARG A 82 -13.29 16.94 -2.35
CA ARG A 82 -14.02 16.85 -3.62
C ARG A 82 -15.45 16.39 -3.42
N SER A 83 -16.34 16.82 -4.33
CA SER A 83 -17.73 16.32 -4.40
C SER A 83 -17.75 14.82 -4.69
N GLY A 84 -18.70 14.12 -4.11
CA GLY A 84 -18.90 12.69 -4.32
C GLY A 84 -19.51 12.03 -3.10
N SER A 85 -20.31 11.00 -3.34
CA SER A 85 -20.96 10.26 -2.26
C SER A 85 -19.94 9.50 -1.39
N PRO A 86 -20.27 9.19 -0.12
CA PRO A 86 -19.42 8.38 0.74
C PRO A 86 -19.02 7.04 0.09
N ALA A 87 -19.94 6.35 -0.57
CA ALA A 87 -19.66 5.11 -1.30
C ALA A 87 -18.63 5.31 -2.43
N LEU A 88 -18.69 6.43 -3.17
CA LEU A 88 -17.72 6.74 -4.21
C LEU A 88 -16.32 7.02 -3.64
N LYS A 89 -16.27 7.75 -2.52
CA LYS A 89 -15.00 8.03 -1.82
C LYS A 89 -14.37 6.75 -1.30
N LEU A 90 -15.16 5.85 -0.72
CA LEU A 90 -14.67 4.55 -0.26
C LEU A 90 -14.18 3.68 -1.43
N TYR A 91 -14.93 3.60 -2.52
CA TYR A 91 -14.51 2.88 -3.74
C TYR A 91 -13.14 3.36 -4.23
N ARG A 92 -12.96 4.68 -4.31
CA ARG A 92 -11.69 5.30 -4.75
C ARG A 92 -10.54 4.99 -3.80
N LEU A 93 -10.80 5.06 -2.48
CA LEU A 93 -9.78 4.71 -1.49
C LEU A 93 -9.33 3.27 -1.63
N VAL A 94 -10.24 2.30 -1.65
CA VAL A 94 -9.89 0.87 -1.76
C VAL A 94 -9.08 0.61 -3.03
N ARG A 95 -9.54 1.15 -4.16
CA ARG A 95 -8.81 1.01 -5.42
C ARG A 95 -7.41 1.61 -5.36
N PHE A 96 -7.30 2.81 -4.81
CA PHE A 96 -6.02 3.50 -4.66
C PHE A 96 -5.09 2.75 -3.71
N ASP A 97 -5.59 2.36 -2.53
CA ASP A 97 -4.79 1.70 -1.50
C ASP A 97 -4.27 0.34 -1.96
N THR A 98 -5.13 -0.49 -2.54
CA THR A 98 -4.70 -1.77 -3.14
C THR A 98 -3.63 -1.56 -4.21
N LEU A 99 -3.79 -0.54 -5.08
CA LEU A 99 -2.84 -0.24 -6.15
C LEU A 99 -1.48 0.19 -5.59
N GLN A 100 -1.47 1.13 -4.62
CA GLN A 100 -0.24 1.61 -4.01
C GLN A 100 0.47 0.51 -3.21
N LEU A 101 -0.28 -0.35 -2.51
CA LEU A 101 0.28 -1.49 -1.79
C LEU A 101 0.93 -2.49 -2.77
N CYS A 102 0.28 -2.83 -3.88
CA CYS A 102 0.86 -3.70 -4.90
C CYS A 102 2.15 -3.14 -5.51
N ASN A 103 2.23 -1.82 -5.69
CA ASN A 103 3.41 -1.13 -6.20
C ASN A 103 4.43 -0.77 -5.10
N SER A 104 4.12 -1.00 -3.83
CA SER A 104 5.04 -0.77 -2.73
C SER A 104 6.31 -1.63 -2.85
N PRO A 105 7.51 -1.07 -2.62
CA PRO A 105 8.75 -1.85 -2.62
C PRO A 105 8.85 -2.83 -1.45
N CYS A 106 8.00 -2.68 -0.42
CA CYS A 106 8.02 -3.48 0.81
C CYS A 106 6.73 -4.29 0.97
N ASP A 107 6.82 -5.45 1.61
CA ASP A 107 5.66 -6.23 2.04
C ASP A 107 5.09 -5.60 3.32
N VAL A 108 3.84 -5.14 3.26
CA VAL A 108 3.19 -4.46 4.38
C VAL A 108 3.00 -5.41 5.58
N ASN A 109 2.70 -6.68 5.34
CA ASN A 109 2.53 -7.66 6.43
C ASN A 109 3.84 -7.91 7.20
N GLU A 110 4.99 -7.83 6.50
CA GLU A 110 6.30 -7.96 7.14
C GLU A 110 6.69 -6.69 7.89
N LEU A 111 6.34 -5.51 7.35
CA LEU A 111 6.52 -4.24 8.03
C LEU A 111 5.70 -4.16 9.31
N GLU A 112 4.45 -4.61 9.25
CA GLU A 112 3.54 -4.62 10.41
C GLU A 112 4.10 -5.51 11.53
N ARG A 113 4.55 -6.73 11.22
CA ARG A 113 5.20 -7.60 12.21
C ARG A 113 6.46 -6.99 12.83
N LEU A 114 7.23 -6.24 12.05
CA LEU A 114 8.40 -5.52 12.58
C LEU A 114 7.96 -4.38 13.51
N ALA A 115 6.89 -3.67 13.14
CA ALA A 115 6.33 -2.58 13.95
C ALA A 115 5.72 -3.08 15.27
N GLU A 116 5.05 -4.24 15.26
CA GLU A 116 4.55 -4.91 16.47
C GLU A 116 5.66 -5.23 17.47
N GLY A 117 6.82 -5.67 16.98
CA GLY A 117 7.98 -5.98 17.80
C GLY A 117 8.66 -4.77 18.45
N GLN A 118 8.39 -3.54 17.97
CA GLN A 118 9.04 -2.31 18.42
C GLN A 118 8.06 -1.12 18.39
N PRO A 119 6.96 -1.15 19.16
CA PRO A 119 5.86 -0.18 19.03
C PRO A 119 6.30 1.28 19.20
N ASP A 120 7.20 1.57 20.13
CA ASP A 120 7.68 2.94 20.36
C ASP A 120 8.42 3.51 19.15
N LEU A 121 9.23 2.70 18.48
CA LEU A 121 9.98 3.11 17.29
C LEU A 121 9.04 3.38 16.09
N PHE A 122 7.92 2.68 16.04
CA PHE A 122 6.95 2.72 14.94
C PHE A 122 5.63 3.38 15.33
N ALA A 123 5.60 4.20 16.38
CA ALA A 123 4.39 4.89 16.82
C ALA A 123 3.68 5.63 15.68
N GLY A 124 4.42 6.35 14.83
CA GLY A 124 3.86 7.07 13.68
C GLY A 124 3.22 6.16 12.62
N PHE A 125 3.70 4.92 12.46
CA PHE A 125 3.07 3.92 11.58
C PHE A 125 1.67 3.53 12.11
N TRP A 126 1.58 3.27 13.42
CA TRP A 126 0.32 2.91 14.07
C TRP A 126 -0.67 4.08 14.13
N GLU A 127 -0.18 5.30 14.36
CA GLU A 127 -1.00 6.52 14.31
C GLU A 127 -1.59 6.74 12.90
N ASP A 128 -0.79 6.60 11.86
CA ASP A 128 -1.26 6.74 10.48
C ASP A 128 -2.28 5.63 10.13
N ARG A 129 -2.05 4.38 10.62
CA ARG A 129 -2.99 3.27 10.45
C ARG A 129 -4.32 3.52 11.16
N GLN A 130 -4.29 4.00 12.39
CA GLN A 130 -5.50 4.32 13.13
C GLN A 130 -6.31 5.43 12.43
N ARG A 131 -5.65 6.48 11.95
CA ARG A 131 -6.31 7.55 11.19
C ARG A 131 -6.98 7.04 9.92
N LEU A 132 -6.32 6.12 9.20
CA LEU A 132 -6.88 5.50 8.00
C LEU A 132 -8.13 4.69 8.35
N HIS A 133 -8.05 3.87 9.40
CA HIS A 133 -9.15 3.10 9.95
C HIS A 133 -10.35 4.01 10.32
N ASP A 134 -10.12 5.04 11.14
CA ASP A 134 -11.16 5.97 11.60
C ASP A 134 -11.86 6.69 10.43
N TRP A 135 -11.10 7.01 9.39
CA TRP A 135 -11.68 7.61 8.20
C TRP A 135 -12.60 6.65 7.44
N VAL A 136 -12.19 5.38 7.31
CA VAL A 136 -13.05 4.34 6.71
C VAL A 136 -14.32 4.16 7.53
N VAL A 137 -14.22 4.06 8.86
CA VAL A 137 -15.38 3.99 9.78
C VAL A 137 -16.34 5.14 9.52
N THR A 138 -15.82 6.38 9.46
CA THR A 138 -16.63 7.59 9.17
C THR A 138 -17.35 7.52 7.84
N LEU A 139 -16.66 7.05 6.78
CA LEU A 139 -17.28 6.92 5.45
C LEU A 139 -18.36 5.84 5.39
N VAL A 140 -18.11 4.69 6.04
CA VAL A 140 -19.09 3.59 6.09
C VAL A 140 -20.35 4.07 6.81
N ALA A 141 -20.21 4.71 7.97
CA ALA A 141 -21.33 5.26 8.73
C ALA A 141 -22.13 6.29 7.89
N ALA A 142 -21.44 7.23 7.25
CA ALA A 142 -22.10 8.21 6.38
C ALA A 142 -22.83 7.56 5.18
N ALA A 143 -22.25 6.52 4.58
CA ALA A 143 -22.89 5.79 3.48
C ALA A 143 -24.14 5.01 3.92
N MET A 144 -24.16 4.51 5.16
CA MET A 144 -25.34 3.90 5.77
C MET A 144 -26.44 4.93 6.01
N GLU A 145 -26.10 6.08 6.61
CA GLU A 145 -27.03 7.20 6.84
C GLU A 145 -27.66 7.72 5.55
N GLU A 146 -26.89 7.80 4.48
CA GLU A 146 -27.39 8.17 3.13
C GLU A 146 -28.13 7.01 2.42
N GLY A 147 -28.28 5.85 3.05
CA GLY A 147 -28.96 4.69 2.48
C GLY A 147 -28.24 4.03 1.29
N GLN A 148 -26.95 4.30 1.13
CA GLN A 148 -26.11 3.71 0.08
C GLN A 148 -25.66 2.30 0.44
N PHE A 149 -25.35 2.06 1.73
CA PHE A 149 -24.89 0.78 2.25
C PHE A 149 -25.99 0.05 3.02
N VAL A 150 -25.84 -1.26 3.11
CA VAL A 150 -26.60 -2.11 4.02
C VAL A 150 -26.22 -1.78 5.46
N ASP A 151 -27.08 -2.18 6.40
CA ASP A 151 -26.76 -2.07 7.83
C ASP A 151 -25.62 -3.03 8.18
N CYS A 152 -24.54 -2.50 8.73
CA CYS A 152 -23.33 -3.23 9.07
C CYS A 152 -22.56 -2.52 10.19
N ASP A 153 -21.57 -3.19 10.77
CA ASP A 153 -20.65 -2.61 11.74
C ASP A 153 -19.51 -1.89 11.00
N PRO A 154 -19.40 -0.54 11.09
CA PRO A 154 -18.37 0.22 10.38
C PRO A 154 -16.94 -0.14 10.80
N ASP A 155 -16.72 -0.49 12.08
CA ASP A 155 -15.41 -0.87 12.61
C ASP A 155 -14.95 -2.20 12.00
N LEU A 156 -15.81 -3.22 11.99
CA LEU A 156 -15.51 -4.50 11.36
C LEU A 156 -15.32 -4.38 9.86
N VAL A 157 -16.03 -3.48 9.18
CA VAL A 157 -15.81 -3.20 7.76
C VAL A 157 -14.43 -2.60 7.54
N ALA A 158 -14.01 -1.63 8.37
CA ALA A 158 -12.69 -1.00 8.24
C ALA A 158 -11.55 -2.02 8.44
N VAL A 159 -11.63 -2.84 9.49
CA VAL A 159 -10.66 -3.92 9.73
C VAL A 159 -10.62 -4.90 8.57
N SER A 160 -11.79 -5.35 8.09
CA SER A 160 -11.88 -6.31 6.98
C SER A 160 -11.29 -5.76 5.68
N LEU A 161 -11.54 -4.47 5.40
CA LEU A 161 -11.05 -3.79 4.20
C LEU A 161 -9.52 -3.73 4.20
N LEU A 162 -8.92 -3.23 5.28
CA LEU A 162 -7.47 -3.10 5.39
C LEU A 162 -6.79 -4.48 5.29
N SER A 163 -7.31 -5.49 5.99
CA SER A 163 -6.79 -6.86 5.93
C SER A 163 -6.94 -7.49 4.54
N PHE A 164 -8.00 -7.15 3.81
CA PHE A 164 -8.21 -7.63 2.45
C PHE A 164 -7.18 -7.07 1.47
N ASP A 165 -6.90 -5.77 1.53
CA ASP A 165 -5.90 -5.12 0.68
C ASP A 165 -4.48 -5.66 0.95
N GLU A 166 -4.12 -5.88 2.22
CA GLU A 166 -2.86 -6.52 2.63
C GLU A 166 -2.75 -7.96 2.12
N GLY A 167 -3.82 -8.73 2.18
CA GLY A 167 -3.90 -10.08 1.64
C GLY A 167 -3.71 -10.10 0.11
N ILE A 168 -4.26 -9.13 -0.60
CA ILE A 168 -4.06 -8.95 -2.04
C ILE A 168 -2.61 -8.60 -2.35
N GLN A 169 -2.01 -7.66 -1.63
CA GLN A 169 -0.61 -7.30 -1.80
C GLN A 169 0.31 -8.51 -1.61
N LYS A 170 0.11 -9.25 -0.53
CA LYS A 170 0.88 -10.46 -0.25
C LYS A 170 0.82 -11.44 -1.42
N ARG A 171 -0.39 -11.70 -1.94
CA ARG A 171 -0.56 -12.57 -3.11
C ARG A 171 0.11 -12.00 -4.35
N PHE A 172 -0.02 -10.71 -4.62
CA PHE A 172 0.60 -10.05 -5.77
C PHE A 172 2.12 -10.19 -5.75
N ARG A 173 2.75 -9.96 -4.61
CA ARG A 173 4.21 -10.07 -4.45
C ARG A 173 4.73 -11.49 -4.63
N HIS A 174 3.97 -12.50 -4.23
CA HIS A 174 4.38 -13.91 -4.30
C HIS A 174 4.02 -14.61 -5.62
N GLN A 175 3.29 -13.96 -6.54
CA GLN A 175 2.86 -14.60 -7.79
C GLN A 175 4.03 -15.04 -8.68
N ASP A 176 5.17 -14.34 -8.66
CA ASP A 176 6.35 -14.70 -9.45
C ASP A 176 7.18 -15.82 -8.81
N GLN A 177 7.13 -15.98 -7.48
CA GLN A 177 7.81 -17.09 -6.78
C GLN A 177 7.16 -18.43 -7.14
N HIS A 178 5.88 -18.47 -7.42
CA HIS A 178 5.16 -19.66 -7.84
C HIS A 178 5.49 -20.11 -9.28
N ARG A 179 5.99 -19.21 -10.13
CA ARG A 179 6.52 -19.56 -11.46
C ARG A 179 7.79 -20.39 -11.38
N ALA A 180 8.53 -20.34 -10.29
CA ALA A 180 9.80 -21.07 -10.09
C ALA A 180 9.61 -22.51 -9.55
N GLY A 181 8.40 -23.06 -9.51
CA GLY A 181 8.18 -24.50 -9.22
C GLY A 181 7.92 -24.85 -7.75
N THR A 182 7.78 -23.88 -6.84
CA THR A 182 7.37 -24.11 -5.44
C THR A 182 5.87 -23.88 -5.26
N ALA A 183 5.05 -24.56 -6.06
CA ALA A 183 3.64 -24.28 -6.20
C ALA A 183 2.84 -24.58 -4.93
N SER A 184 2.29 -23.56 -4.31
CA SER A 184 1.03 -23.67 -3.58
C SER A 184 -0.12 -23.75 -4.57
N ALA A 185 -1.04 -24.69 -4.39
CA ALA A 185 -2.15 -25.00 -5.32
C ALA A 185 -3.20 -23.87 -5.51
N PHE A 186 -2.96 -22.70 -4.91
CA PHE A 186 -3.93 -21.58 -4.86
C PHE A 186 -3.67 -20.45 -5.86
N CYS A 187 -2.68 -20.55 -6.75
CA CYS A 187 -2.32 -19.50 -7.70
C CYS A 187 -2.57 -19.92 -9.13
N HIS A 188 -3.69 -19.51 -9.70
CA HIS A 188 -4.06 -19.94 -11.05
C HIS A 188 -3.56 -19.03 -12.17
N GLN A 189 -3.49 -17.71 -11.99
CA GLN A 189 -2.97 -16.80 -13.03
C GLN A 189 -2.38 -15.54 -12.38
N PRO A 190 -1.23 -15.04 -12.86
CA PRO A 190 -0.70 -13.75 -12.43
C PRO A 190 -1.62 -12.62 -12.91
N ARG A 191 -1.87 -11.64 -12.04
CA ARG A 191 -2.73 -10.48 -12.32
C ARG A 191 -1.96 -9.19 -12.12
N GLY A 192 -2.29 -8.17 -12.93
CA GLY A 192 -1.72 -6.84 -12.79
C GLY A 192 -2.24 -6.12 -11.54
N ALA A 193 -1.45 -5.17 -11.02
CA ALA A 193 -1.83 -4.38 -9.85
C ALA A 193 -3.16 -3.62 -10.07
N GLU A 194 -3.37 -3.03 -11.25
CA GLU A 194 -4.61 -2.35 -11.63
C GLU A 194 -5.83 -3.28 -11.61
N GLU A 195 -5.68 -4.50 -12.14
CA GLU A 195 -6.75 -5.49 -12.14
C GLU A 195 -7.14 -5.91 -10.72
N LEU A 196 -6.13 -6.06 -9.84
CA LEU A 196 -6.35 -6.41 -8.45
C LEU A 196 -6.98 -5.26 -7.66
N ALA A 197 -6.57 -4.02 -7.92
CA ALA A 197 -7.16 -2.84 -7.30
C ALA A 197 -8.64 -2.69 -7.67
N GLU A 198 -8.98 -2.89 -8.95
CA GLU A 198 -10.37 -2.85 -9.42
C GLU A 198 -11.19 -4.02 -8.83
N PHE A 199 -10.60 -5.20 -8.73
CA PHE A 199 -11.21 -6.37 -8.09
C PHE A 199 -11.49 -6.10 -6.61
N ALA A 200 -10.54 -5.54 -5.87
CA ALA A 200 -10.68 -5.22 -4.46
C ALA A 200 -11.84 -4.25 -4.21
N ALA A 201 -11.80 -3.11 -4.89
CA ALA A 201 -12.85 -2.09 -4.78
C ALA A 201 -14.23 -2.65 -5.17
N GLY A 202 -14.31 -3.36 -6.29
CA GLY A 202 -15.56 -3.98 -6.74
C GLY A 202 -16.11 -5.02 -5.77
N THR A 203 -15.24 -5.82 -5.15
CA THR A 203 -15.64 -6.87 -4.20
C THR A 203 -16.19 -6.26 -2.91
N MET A 204 -15.49 -5.29 -2.33
CA MET A 204 -15.94 -4.60 -1.12
C MET A 204 -17.27 -3.87 -1.37
N MET A 205 -17.42 -3.19 -2.49
CA MET A 205 -18.68 -2.51 -2.81
C MET A 205 -19.84 -3.47 -3.01
N ARG A 206 -19.64 -4.65 -3.63
CA ARG A 206 -20.70 -5.67 -3.76
C ARG A 206 -21.22 -6.16 -2.41
N ALA A 207 -20.34 -6.23 -1.40
CA ALA A 207 -20.73 -6.62 -0.06
C ALA A 207 -21.50 -5.52 0.69
N LEU A 208 -21.23 -4.26 0.40
CA LEU A 208 -21.73 -3.11 1.17
C LEU A 208 -22.93 -2.43 0.52
N LEU A 209 -23.01 -2.37 -0.83
CA LEU A 209 -24.04 -1.62 -1.51
C LEU A 209 -25.43 -2.20 -1.27
N ARG A 210 -26.36 -1.35 -0.82
CA ARG A 210 -27.78 -1.70 -0.69
C ARG A 210 -28.41 -2.07 -2.04
N ARG A 211 -27.93 -1.45 -3.12
CA ARG A 211 -28.36 -1.71 -4.50
C ARG A 211 -27.15 -2.15 -5.34
N PRO A 212 -27.01 -3.45 -5.62
CA PRO A 212 -25.85 -3.98 -6.38
C PRO A 212 -25.64 -3.30 -7.75
N GLY A 213 -26.71 -2.82 -8.39
CA GLY A 213 -26.62 -2.09 -9.67
C GLY A 213 -25.90 -0.75 -9.61
N ASP A 214 -25.75 -0.16 -8.42
CA ASP A 214 -25.02 1.11 -8.23
C ASP A 214 -23.51 0.95 -8.45
N LEU A 215 -22.97 -0.26 -8.39
CA LEU A 215 -21.54 -0.51 -8.61
C LEU A 215 -21.06 0.02 -9.97
N ALA A 216 -21.79 -0.28 -11.05
CA ALA A 216 -21.40 0.19 -12.38
C ALA A 216 -21.40 1.72 -12.50
N ARG A 217 -22.26 2.41 -11.73
CA ARG A 217 -22.26 3.87 -11.64
C ARG A 217 -21.02 4.37 -10.91
N LEU A 218 -20.66 3.77 -9.77
CA LEU A 218 -19.47 4.12 -9.01
C LEU A 218 -18.20 3.94 -9.85
N GLN A 219 -18.10 2.83 -10.59
CA GLN A 219 -16.96 2.55 -11.48
C GLN A 219 -16.81 3.62 -12.56
N ARG A 220 -17.90 4.01 -13.23
CA ARG A 220 -17.86 5.11 -14.22
C ARG A 220 -17.43 6.43 -13.59
N GLN A 221 -18.02 6.81 -12.44
CA GLN A 221 -17.67 8.04 -11.73
C GLN A 221 -16.24 8.04 -11.19
N ALA A 222 -15.68 6.87 -10.90
CA ALA A 222 -14.29 6.75 -10.51
C ALA A 222 -13.35 6.88 -11.70
N ALA A 223 -13.72 6.36 -12.88
CA ALA A 223 -12.92 6.46 -14.11
C ALA A 223 -12.82 7.91 -14.64
N ASP A 224 -13.84 8.75 -14.40
CA ASP A 224 -13.82 10.18 -14.74
C ASP A 224 -12.85 10.98 -13.85
N PHE A 225 -12.34 10.37 -12.81
CA PHE A 225 -11.36 10.95 -11.92
C PHE A 225 -9.97 10.68 -12.50
N VAL A 226 -9.48 11.60 -13.31
CA VAL A 226 -8.09 11.58 -13.76
C VAL A 226 -7.22 11.83 -12.54
N ASP A 227 -6.62 10.78 -12.03
CA ASP A 227 -5.63 10.87 -10.98
C ASP A 227 -4.34 11.42 -11.58
N ASP A 228 -4.07 12.71 -11.37
CA ASP A 228 -2.73 13.30 -11.53
C ASP A 228 -1.74 12.72 -10.48
N TRP A 229 -2.19 11.77 -9.69
CA TRP A 229 -1.41 11.08 -8.68
C TRP A 229 -0.66 9.92 -9.32
N ARG A 230 0.54 10.18 -9.75
CA ARG A 230 1.52 9.10 -9.94
C ARG A 230 2.09 8.76 -8.56
N VAL A 231 1.93 7.52 -8.15
CA VAL A 231 2.69 6.94 -7.04
C VAL A 231 4.16 7.04 -7.44
N THR A 232 4.84 8.14 -7.01
CA THR A 232 6.27 8.41 -7.27
C THR A 232 7.10 7.77 -6.19
#